data_32c305a5b31cbdd0e8a48026d020d1bc
#
_entry.id   32c305a5b31cbdd0e8a48026d020d1bc
#
_cell.length_a   1.000
_cell.length_b   1.000
_cell.length_c   1.000
_cell.angle_alpha   90.00
_cell.angle_beta   90.00
_cell.angle_gamma   90.00
#
_symmetry.space_group_name_H-M   'P 1'
#
loop_
_entity.id
_entity.type
_entity.pdbx_description
1 polymer ?
#
loop_
_entity_poly.entity_id
_entity_poly.type
_entity_poly.pdbx_seq_one_letter_code
_entity_poly.pdbx_strand_id
1 'polypeptide(L)'
;MLRLSPTASKAIVQGIADNAHLLDQAGINTPIRLRHFLARVCVETGGLRSLEENLSYTAQRLTEVWPKRFPTTAAATPFARNPQKLANNVYGGRLGNFKPDDGWTYRGSGLLQNTGRENFELVEDATGLPVVDQPELLRTFPGALQAATIFWTKRNINALADKNDVTGVCKAVNGGTTGLADQKTWLAKAAKIWPDGTVIAFPSPATPAPRPAPPAPVQPVTPPAAPEPAVAAPQRDPQPLPAPAKTNGLIAGLVAAIALTAMAVAGWWHHLIASIEGLFQ
;
A
#
# COMPACT_ATOMS: atom_id res chain seq x y z
N MET A 1 6.34 -18.68 -12.33
CA MET A 1 6.70 -17.29 -11.97
C MET A 1 8.20 -17.03 -11.96
N LEU A 2 9.08 -17.89 -11.42
CA LEU A 2 10.54 -17.68 -11.49
C LEU A 2 11.11 -17.61 -12.92
N ARG A 3 10.48 -18.28 -13.89
CA ARG A 3 10.83 -18.11 -15.32
C ARG A 3 10.47 -16.71 -15.86
N LEU A 4 9.42 -16.08 -15.30
CA LEU A 4 9.03 -14.72 -15.67
C LEU A 4 10.05 -13.70 -15.12
N SER A 5 10.39 -13.82 -13.84
CA SER A 5 11.36 -12.95 -13.15
C SER A 5 12.36 -13.82 -12.36
N PRO A 6 13.56 -14.07 -12.90
CA PRO A 6 14.58 -14.90 -12.23
C PRO A 6 15.10 -14.29 -10.92
N THR A 7 14.94 -12.96 -10.76
CA THR A 7 15.37 -12.22 -9.55
C THR A 7 14.21 -12.01 -8.56
N ALA A 8 13.05 -12.66 -8.79
CA ALA A 8 11.90 -12.55 -7.88
C ALA A 8 12.23 -13.11 -6.49
N SER A 9 11.64 -12.50 -5.48
CA SER A 9 11.64 -13.05 -4.13
C SER A 9 10.93 -14.40 -4.10
N LYS A 10 11.60 -15.44 -3.61
CA LYS A 10 10.98 -16.76 -3.45
C LYS A 10 9.75 -16.71 -2.56
N ALA A 11 9.76 -15.88 -1.51
CA ALA A 11 8.62 -15.71 -0.61
C ALA A 11 7.40 -15.11 -1.33
N ILE A 12 7.60 -14.12 -2.21
CA ILE A 12 6.49 -13.53 -3.00
C ILE A 12 5.95 -14.55 -4.00
N VAL A 13 6.82 -15.27 -4.70
CA VAL A 13 6.41 -16.31 -5.65
C VAL A 13 5.63 -17.41 -4.95
N GLN A 14 6.11 -17.88 -3.80
CA GLN A 14 5.44 -18.90 -3.00
C GLN A 14 4.10 -18.37 -2.45
N GLY A 15 4.08 -17.16 -1.90
CA GLY A 15 2.86 -16.55 -1.38
C GLY A 15 1.75 -16.42 -2.44
N ILE A 16 2.10 -16.06 -3.68
CA ILE A 16 1.14 -16.06 -4.79
C ILE A 16 0.69 -17.49 -5.13
N ALA A 17 1.61 -18.46 -5.13
CA ALA A 17 1.29 -19.84 -5.47
C ALA A 17 0.37 -20.50 -4.42
N ASP A 18 0.66 -20.32 -3.13
CA ASP A 18 -0.13 -20.89 -2.02
C ASP A 18 -1.56 -20.31 -1.95
N ASN A 19 -1.71 -19.08 -2.45
CA ASN A 19 -2.99 -18.37 -2.46
C ASN A 19 -3.58 -18.22 -3.86
N ALA A 20 -3.16 -19.04 -4.82
CA ALA A 20 -3.56 -18.93 -6.23
C ALA A 20 -5.07 -19.10 -6.45
N HIS A 21 -5.79 -19.74 -5.53
CA HIS A 21 -7.26 -19.81 -5.54
C HIS A 21 -7.92 -18.43 -5.56
N LEU A 22 -7.28 -17.39 -5.00
CA LEU A 22 -7.76 -16.00 -5.06
C LEU A 22 -7.73 -15.43 -6.48
N LEU A 23 -6.79 -15.88 -7.32
CA LEU A 23 -6.77 -15.53 -8.74
C LEU A 23 -7.97 -16.13 -9.47
N ASP A 24 -8.28 -17.40 -9.20
CA ASP A 24 -9.42 -18.10 -9.77
C ASP A 24 -10.74 -17.42 -9.35
N GLN A 25 -10.92 -17.15 -8.06
CA GLN A 25 -12.08 -16.43 -7.52
C GLN A 25 -12.27 -15.05 -8.15
N ALA A 26 -11.16 -14.38 -8.50
CA ALA A 26 -11.18 -13.10 -9.20
C ALA A 26 -11.37 -13.22 -10.72
N GLY A 27 -11.57 -14.43 -11.24
CA GLY A 27 -11.66 -14.70 -12.67
C GLY A 27 -10.36 -14.46 -13.44
N ILE A 28 -9.20 -14.39 -12.76
CA ILE A 28 -7.88 -14.29 -13.39
C ILE A 28 -7.38 -15.71 -13.72
N ASN A 29 -8.21 -16.46 -14.45
CA ASN A 29 -8.07 -17.90 -14.64
C ASN A 29 -7.87 -18.31 -16.12
N THR A 30 -7.70 -17.34 -17.01
CA THR A 30 -7.28 -17.61 -18.40
C THR A 30 -5.84 -17.17 -18.60
N PRO A 31 -5.11 -17.74 -19.58
CA PRO A 31 -3.73 -17.36 -19.87
C PRO A 31 -3.58 -15.85 -20.09
N ILE A 32 -4.48 -15.24 -20.85
CA ILE A 32 -4.40 -13.81 -21.17
C ILE A 32 -4.61 -12.94 -19.92
N ARG A 33 -5.58 -13.25 -19.08
CA ARG A 33 -5.85 -12.50 -17.83
C ARG A 33 -4.68 -12.64 -16.85
N LEU A 34 -4.14 -13.85 -16.67
CA LEU A 34 -2.99 -14.11 -15.84
C LEU A 34 -1.75 -13.35 -16.32
N ARG A 35 -1.51 -13.34 -17.63
CA ARG A 35 -0.38 -12.60 -18.25
C ARG A 35 -0.47 -11.11 -17.95
N HIS A 36 -1.65 -10.50 -18.14
CA HIS A 36 -1.86 -9.07 -17.87
C HIS A 36 -1.71 -8.74 -16.39
N PHE A 37 -2.29 -9.56 -15.51
CA PHE A 37 -2.16 -9.39 -14.06
C PHE A 37 -0.70 -9.44 -13.62
N LEU A 38 0.02 -10.52 -13.97
CA LEU A 38 1.42 -10.70 -13.58
C LEU A 38 2.34 -9.64 -14.22
N ALA A 39 2.08 -9.23 -15.46
CA ALA A 39 2.85 -8.16 -16.09
C ALA A 39 2.72 -6.86 -15.31
N ARG A 40 1.50 -6.51 -14.87
CA ARG A 40 1.29 -5.31 -14.06
C ARG A 40 1.92 -5.43 -12.69
N VAL A 41 1.71 -6.53 -11.98
CA VAL A 41 2.35 -6.79 -10.69
C VAL A 41 3.88 -6.72 -10.78
N CYS A 42 4.49 -7.23 -11.86
CA CYS A 42 5.93 -7.12 -12.06
C CYS A 42 6.40 -5.68 -12.20
N VAL A 43 5.62 -4.79 -12.84
CA VAL A 43 5.96 -3.36 -12.89
C VAL A 43 5.95 -2.76 -11.48
N GLU A 44 4.87 -2.99 -10.72
CA GLU A 44 4.68 -2.40 -9.38
C GLU A 44 5.70 -2.89 -8.35
N THR A 45 6.09 -4.16 -8.44
CA THR A 45 6.97 -4.82 -7.47
C THR A 45 8.43 -4.90 -7.92
N GLY A 46 8.78 -4.24 -9.03
CA GLY A 46 10.11 -4.32 -9.62
C GLY A 46 10.51 -5.75 -10.02
N GLY A 47 9.57 -6.53 -10.56
CA GLY A 47 9.77 -7.92 -10.94
C GLY A 47 9.58 -8.91 -9.80
N LEU A 48 8.56 -8.73 -8.97
CA LEU A 48 8.23 -9.58 -7.81
C LEU A 48 9.35 -9.57 -6.74
N ARG A 49 10.04 -8.46 -6.56
CA ARG A 49 11.16 -8.37 -5.60
C ARG A 49 10.74 -7.85 -4.21
N SER A 50 9.76 -6.97 -4.15
CA SER A 50 9.30 -6.38 -2.89
C SER A 50 7.80 -6.12 -2.93
N LEU A 51 7.14 -6.28 -1.78
CA LEU A 51 5.77 -5.84 -1.52
C LEU A 51 5.71 -4.45 -0.88
N GLU A 52 6.85 -3.82 -0.71
CA GLU A 52 7.00 -2.54 -0.06
C GLU A 52 7.88 -1.63 -0.91
N GLU A 53 7.51 -0.37 -1.02
CA GLU A 53 8.31 0.60 -1.76
C GLU A 53 9.68 0.84 -1.09
N ASN A 54 10.70 1.03 -1.91
CA ASN A 54 12.03 1.36 -1.42
C ASN A 54 12.18 2.87 -1.27
N LEU A 55 12.20 3.35 -0.04
CA LEU A 55 12.39 4.76 0.32
C LEU A 55 13.82 5.07 0.82
N SER A 56 14.77 4.13 0.67
CA SER A 56 16.17 4.33 1.05
C SER A 56 16.98 4.96 -0.07
N TYR A 57 16.83 6.26 -0.27
CA TYR A 57 17.54 7.05 -1.29
C TYR A 57 18.80 7.72 -0.75
N THR A 58 19.78 7.96 -1.63
CA THR A 58 20.87 8.90 -1.34
C THR A 58 20.38 10.35 -1.50
N ALA A 59 21.05 11.32 -0.88
CA ALA A 59 20.70 12.73 -1.04
C ALA A 59 20.71 13.17 -2.52
N GLN A 60 21.70 12.73 -3.28
CA GLN A 60 21.76 12.97 -4.73
C GLN A 60 20.52 12.42 -5.44
N ARG A 61 20.14 11.17 -5.15
CA ARG A 61 18.97 10.55 -5.79
C ARG A 61 17.67 11.26 -5.43
N LEU A 62 17.53 11.79 -4.22
CA LEU A 62 16.36 12.57 -3.81
C LEU A 62 16.17 13.84 -4.65
N THR A 63 17.27 14.53 -5.02
CA THR A 63 17.19 15.72 -5.89
C THR A 63 16.75 15.37 -7.31
N GLU A 64 17.05 14.17 -7.78
CA GLU A 64 16.64 13.69 -9.10
C GLU A 64 15.16 13.25 -9.12
N VAL A 65 14.73 12.54 -8.08
CA VAL A 65 13.37 11.99 -8.00
C VAL A 65 12.33 13.05 -7.62
N TRP A 66 12.68 13.96 -6.71
CA TRP A 66 11.80 15.04 -6.24
C TRP A 66 12.49 16.41 -6.30
N PRO A 67 12.88 16.91 -7.48
CA PRO A 67 13.67 18.15 -7.61
C PRO A 67 12.97 19.38 -7.02
N LYS A 68 11.64 19.43 -7.06
CA LYS A 68 10.88 20.53 -6.44
C LYS A 68 10.86 20.48 -4.92
N ARG A 69 10.91 19.29 -4.35
CA ARG A 69 10.92 19.09 -2.89
C ARG A 69 12.33 19.18 -2.31
N PHE A 70 13.30 18.70 -3.06
CA PHE A 70 14.72 18.69 -2.70
C PHE A 70 15.54 19.39 -3.80
N PRO A 71 15.52 20.73 -3.83
CA PRO A 71 16.20 21.48 -4.90
C PRO A 71 17.73 21.39 -4.82
N THR A 72 18.28 21.00 -3.67
CA THR A 72 19.71 20.83 -3.44
C THR A 72 20.01 19.57 -2.64
N THR A 73 21.21 19.03 -2.78
CA THR A 73 21.70 17.91 -1.98
C THR A 73 21.70 18.23 -0.49
N ALA A 74 22.00 19.46 -0.11
CA ALA A 74 21.95 19.91 1.29
C ALA A 74 20.53 19.80 1.86
N ALA A 75 19.49 20.21 1.11
CA ALA A 75 18.10 20.07 1.51
C ALA A 75 17.66 18.60 1.60
N ALA A 76 18.24 17.71 0.80
CA ALA A 76 17.95 16.29 0.77
C ALA A 76 18.66 15.49 1.88
N THR A 77 19.82 15.96 2.35
CA THR A 77 20.68 15.24 3.31
C THR A 77 19.95 14.75 4.57
N PRO A 78 19.06 15.53 5.22
CA PRO A 78 18.35 15.07 6.40
C PRO A 78 17.40 13.88 6.18
N PHE A 79 17.07 13.58 4.91
CA PHE A 79 16.15 12.50 4.50
C PHE A 79 16.88 11.32 3.85
N ALA A 80 18.18 11.51 3.54
CA ALA A 80 18.98 10.49 2.90
C ALA A 80 19.12 9.27 3.82
N ARG A 81 18.87 8.08 3.26
CA ARG A 81 18.91 6.81 4.00
C ARG A 81 18.05 6.77 5.26
N ASN A 82 17.02 7.63 5.30
CA ASN A 82 16.04 7.67 6.38
C ASN A 82 14.62 7.50 5.78
N PRO A 83 14.20 6.25 5.51
CA PRO A 83 12.96 5.96 4.80
C PRO A 83 11.72 6.45 5.55
N GLN A 84 11.69 6.36 6.89
CA GLN A 84 10.54 6.83 7.67
C GLN A 84 10.38 8.35 7.57
N LYS A 85 11.47 9.09 7.79
CA LYS A 85 11.45 10.56 7.67
C LYS A 85 11.09 11.00 6.26
N LEU A 86 11.60 10.29 5.25
CA LEU A 86 11.28 10.56 3.86
C LEU A 86 9.80 10.30 3.56
N ALA A 87 9.26 9.15 3.97
CA ALA A 87 7.86 8.80 3.78
C ALA A 87 6.92 9.85 4.39
N ASN A 88 7.18 10.24 5.65
CA ASN A 88 6.37 11.25 6.33
C ASN A 88 6.49 12.63 5.66
N ASN A 89 7.64 12.97 5.11
CA ASN A 89 7.81 14.20 4.35
C ASN A 89 7.09 14.16 2.98
N VAL A 90 7.13 13.01 2.29
CA VAL A 90 6.56 12.89 0.93
C VAL A 90 5.06 12.68 0.98
N TYR A 91 4.55 11.89 1.92
CA TYR A 91 3.15 11.45 1.98
C TYR A 91 2.33 12.09 3.11
N GLY A 92 2.95 12.71 4.11
CA GLY A 92 2.24 13.41 5.18
C GLY A 92 1.41 14.58 4.67
N GLY A 93 0.20 14.77 5.25
CA GLY A 93 -0.75 15.82 4.88
C GLY A 93 -1.48 15.59 3.55
N ARG A 94 -1.42 14.37 3.00
CA ARG A 94 -2.07 13.99 1.72
C ARG A 94 -2.46 12.51 1.72
N LEU A 95 -3.37 12.10 0.82
CA LEU A 95 -3.83 10.71 0.70
C LEU A 95 -4.44 10.16 2.02
N GLY A 96 -5.11 11.03 2.80
CA GLY A 96 -5.64 10.65 4.11
C GLY A 96 -4.61 10.57 5.24
N ASN A 97 -3.33 10.85 4.98
CA ASN A 97 -2.26 10.78 5.97
C ASN A 97 -2.16 12.06 6.79
N PHE A 98 -3.05 12.25 7.75
CA PHE A 98 -3.11 13.47 8.57
C PHE A 98 -2.56 13.30 9.99
N LYS A 99 -2.33 12.06 10.45
CA LYS A 99 -1.72 11.79 11.75
C LYS A 99 -0.18 11.70 11.61
N PRO A 100 0.55 11.96 12.71
CA PRO A 100 1.99 11.68 12.74
C PRO A 100 2.27 10.24 12.29
N ASP A 101 3.34 10.06 11.53
CA ASP A 101 3.78 8.78 10.97
C ASP A 101 2.85 8.08 9.96
N ASP A 102 1.68 8.63 9.62
CA ASP A 102 0.82 8.05 8.59
C ASP A 102 1.54 7.86 7.26
N GLY A 103 2.41 8.80 6.88
CA GLY A 103 3.18 8.69 5.64
C GLY A 103 4.07 7.45 5.60
N TRP A 104 4.67 7.07 6.72
CA TRP A 104 5.43 5.84 6.86
C TRP A 104 4.54 4.61 7.02
N THR A 105 3.53 4.70 7.86
CA THR A 105 2.60 3.61 8.16
C THR A 105 1.93 3.10 6.89
N TYR A 106 1.40 4.01 6.07
CA TYR A 106 0.67 3.71 4.84
C TYR A 106 1.50 3.98 3.57
N ARG A 107 2.83 3.75 3.63
CA ARG A 107 3.69 3.77 2.46
C ARG A 107 3.29 2.71 1.44
N GLY A 108 3.78 2.81 0.22
CA GLY A 108 3.46 1.89 -0.87
C GLY A 108 3.61 0.42 -0.46
N SER A 109 2.52 -0.33 -0.51
CA SER A 109 2.41 -1.69 0.01
C SER A 109 1.60 -2.61 -0.89
N GLY A 110 1.98 -3.88 -0.93
CA GLY A 110 1.30 -4.95 -1.64
C GLY A 110 1.68 -5.07 -3.11
N LEU A 111 1.02 -6.00 -3.81
CA LEU A 111 1.31 -6.32 -5.21
C LEU A 111 0.97 -5.19 -6.19
N LEU A 112 0.06 -4.28 -5.83
CA LEU A 112 -0.31 -3.10 -6.60
C LEU A 112 0.01 -1.79 -5.87
N GLN A 113 0.93 -1.81 -4.90
CA GLN A 113 1.52 -0.63 -4.25
C GLN A 113 0.49 0.37 -3.71
N ASN A 114 -0.45 -0.09 -2.87
CA ASN A 114 -1.40 0.79 -2.20
C ASN A 114 -0.65 1.79 -1.30
N THR A 115 -0.94 3.09 -1.44
CA THR A 115 -0.26 4.16 -0.70
C THR A 115 -1.27 5.13 -0.12
N GLY A 116 -1.10 5.50 1.15
CA GLY A 116 -1.94 6.45 1.88
C GLY A 116 -3.10 5.80 2.63
N ARG A 117 -3.46 6.40 3.78
CA ARG A 117 -4.51 5.90 4.68
C ARG A 117 -5.83 5.66 3.94
N GLU A 118 -6.29 6.61 3.13
CA GLU A 118 -7.54 6.46 2.35
C GLU A 118 -7.55 5.20 1.49
N ASN A 119 -6.42 4.83 0.89
CA ASN A 119 -6.34 3.62 0.08
C ASN A 119 -6.35 2.36 0.92
N PHE A 120 -5.76 2.40 2.11
CA PHE A 120 -5.86 1.29 3.06
C PHE A 120 -7.31 1.13 3.56
N GLU A 121 -8.01 2.22 3.87
CA GLU A 121 -9.44 2.20 4.22
C GLU A 121 -10.28 1.59 3.09
N LEU A 122 -10.06 1.98 1.83
CA LEU A 122 -10.73 1.38 0.67
C LEU A 122 -10.44 -0.12 0.52
N VAL A 123 -9.22 -0.56 0.83
CA VAL A 123 -8.88 -1.99 0.85
C VAL A 123 -9.57 -2.69 2.01
N GLU A 124 -9.58 -2.11 3.20
CA GLU A 124 -10.29 -2.66 4.38
C GLU A 124 -11.76 -2.86 4.10
N ASP A 125 -12.44 -1.82 3.60
CA ASP A 125 -13.87 -1.88 3.21
C ASP A 125 -14.15 -2.94 2.15
N ALA A 126 -13.20 -3.14 1.26
CA ALA A 126 -13.36 -4.06 0.15
C ALA A 126 -13.07 -5.52 0.51
N THR A 127 -12.18 -5.76 1.46
CA THR A 127 -11.65 -7.09 1.82
C THR A 127 -12.13 -7.60 3.16
N GLY A 128 -12.54 -6.70 4.08
CA GLY A 128 -12.75 -7.00 5.49
C GLY A 128 -11.45 -7.25 6.27
N LEU A 129 -10.27 -7.04 5.65
CA LEU A 129 -8.99 -7.16 6.34
C LEU A 129 -8.72 -5.87 7.13
N PRO A 130 -8.33 -5.93 8.41
CA PRO A 130 -8.08 -4.76 9.25
C PRO A 130 -6.75 -4.07 8.90
N VAL A 131 -6.59 -3.64 7.63
CA VAL A 131 -5.31 -3.12 7.11
C VAL A 131 -5.01 -1.69 7.54
N VAL A 132 -5.99 -0.98 8.07
CA VAL A 132 -5.78 0.35 8.65
C VAL A 132 -5.06 0.23 10.00
N ASP A 133 -5.49 -0.71 10.82
CA ASP A 133 -4.86 -0.98 12.12
C ASP A 133 -3.63 -1.90 12.00
N GLN A 134 -3.59 -2.75 10.98
CA GLN A 134 -2.53 -3.73 10.72
C GLN A 134 -2.01 -3.60 9.28
N PRO A 135 -1.33 -2.49 8.94
CA PRO A 135 -0.90 -2.19 7.56
C PRO A 135 0.08 -3.21 6.97
N GLU A 136 0.78 -3.98 7.81
CA GLU A 136 1.66 -5.07 7.41
C GLU A 136 0.91 -6.22 6.71
N LEU A 137 -0.39 -6.35 6.89
CA LEU A 137 -1.19 -7.34 6.17
C LEU A 137 -1.10 -7.18 4.65
N LEU A 138 -0.91 -5.95 4.15
CA LEU A 138 -0.68 -5.72 2.71
C LEU A 138 0.76 -6.07 2.27
N ARG A 139 1.68 -6.27 3.20
CA ARG A 139 3.08 -6.64 2.92
C ARG A 139 3.33 -8.14 3.10
N THR A 140 2.27 -8.89 3.41
CA THR A 140 2.30 -10.34 3.63
C THR A 140 1.17 -11.03 2.85
N PHE A 141 1.19 -12.36 2.77
CA PHE A 141 0.14 -13.15 2.16
C PHE A 141 -0.78 -13.76 3.24
N PRO A 142 -2.08 -13.89 2.96
CA PRO A 142 -2.78 -13.67 1.70
C PRO A 142 -3.11 -12.20 1.37
N GLY A 143 -3.02 -11.27 2.33
CA GLY A 143 -3.52 -9.90 2.23
C GLY A 143 -3.04 -9.15 0.97
N ALA A 144 -1.75 -9.25 0.62
CA ALA A 144 -1.20 -8.62 -0.57
C ALA A 144 -1.90 -9.07 -1.87
N LEU A 145 -2.21 -10.36 -2.01
CA LEU A 145 -2.88 -10.90 -3.19
C LEU A 145 -4.37 -10.59 -3.16
N GLN A 146 -5.01 -10.70 -1.99
CA GLN A 146 -6.43 -10.41 -1.81
C GLN A 146 -6.75 -8.95 -2.19
N ALA A 147 -5.96 -8.00 -1.71
CA ALA A 147 -6.11 -6.59 -2.09
C ALA A 147 -5.95 -6.38 -3.60
N ALA A 148 -4.95 -7.00 -4.21
CA ALA A 148 -4.67 -6.86 -5.65
C ALA A 148 -5.80 -7.46 -6.51
N THR A 149 -6.33 -8.63 -6.15
CA THR A 149 -7.41 -9.27 -6.89
C THR A 149 -8.73 -8.53 -6.77
N ILE A 150 -9.05 -7.98 -5.59
CA ILE A 150 -10.24 -7.15 -5.39
C ILE A 150 -10.15 -5.85 -6.18
N PHE A 151 -9.01 -5.17 -6.14
CA PHE A 151 -8.77 -3.99 -6.96
C PHE A 151 -9.00 -4.29 -8.46
N TRP A 152 -8.45 -5.42 -8.93
CA TRP A 152 -8.55 -5.86 -10.32
C TRP A 152 -10.00 -6.11 -10.75
N THR A 153 -10.79 -6.80 -9.91
CA THR A 153 -12.19 -7.13 -10.21
C THR A 153 -13.10 -5.91 -10.10
N LYS A 154 -12.95 -5.08 -9.07
CA LYS A 154 -13.76 -3.86 -8.90
C LYS A 154 -13.63 -2.89 -10.08
N ARG A 155 -12.47 -2.89 -10.78
CA ARG A 155 -12.22 -2.07 -11.96
C ARG A 155 -12.48 -2.78 -13.28
N ASN A 156 -13.06 -3.98 -13.23
CA ASN A 156 -13.38 -4.79 -14.41
C ASN A 156 -12.17 -4.98 -15.36
N ILE A 157 -10.96 -5.12 -14.81
CA ILE A 157 -9.73 -5.17 -15.63
C ILE A 157 -9.65 -6.46 -16.43
N ASN A 158 -10.33 -7.54 -16.03
CA ASN A 158 -10.44 -8.76 -16.84
C ASN A 158 -10.99 -8.47 -18.25
N ALA A 159 -11.97 -7.58 -18.39
CA ALA A 159 -12.53 -7.23 -19.69
C ALA A 159 -11.53 -6.50 -20.61
N LEU A 160 -10.58 -5.76 -20.04
CA LEU A 160 -9.48 -5.14 -20.78
C LEU A 160 -8.42 -6.18 -21.16
N ALA A 161 -8.11 -7.09 -20.24
CA ALA A 161 -7.19 -8.18 -20.47
C ALA A 161 -7.67 -9.12 -21.58
N ASP A 162 -8.96 -9.46 -21.60
CA ASP A 162 -9.58 -10.31 -22.63
C ASP A 162 -9.46 -9.72 -24.05
N LYS A 163 -9.46 -8.38 -24.14
CA LYS A 163 -9.22 -7.64 -25.40
C LYS A 163 -7.74 -7.46 -25.72
N ASN A 164 -6.85 -7.96 -24.87
CA ASN A 164 -5.40 -7.71 -24.90
C ASN A 164 -5.06 -6.21 -24.91
N ASP A 165 -5.89 -5.38 -24.27
CA ASP A 165 -5.69 -3.93 -24.17
C ASP A 165 -4.72 -3.60 -23.04
N VAL A 166 -3.43 -3.71 -23.32
CA VAL A 166 -2.37 -3.40 -22.36
C VAL A 166 -2.36 -1.94 -21.92
N THR A 167 -2.77 -1.03 -22.81
CA THR A 167 -2.86 0.40 -22.50
C THR A 167 -4.02 0.68 -21.55
N GLY A 168 -5.18 0.07 -21.82
CA GLY A 168 -6.35 0.13 -20.94
C GLY A 168 -6.05 -0.43 -19.55
N VAL A 169 -5.41 -1.60 -19.46
CA VAL A 169 -4.97 -2.18 -18.19
C VAL A 169 -4.00 -1.24 -17.45
N CYS A 170 -3.02 -0.66 -18.16
CA CYS A 170 -2.10 0.31 -17.56
C CYS A 170 -2.85 1.51 -16.98
N LYS A 171 -3.75 2.11 -17.74
CA LYS A 171 -4.56 3.25 -17.31
C LYS A 171 -5.49 2.90 -16.15
N ALA A 172 -6.11 1.74 -16.17
CA ALA A 172 -7.00 1.29 -15.10
C ALA A 172 -6.28 1.10 -13.75
N VAL A 173 -5.01 0.70 -13.78
CA VAL A 173 -4.20 0.58 -12.55
C VAL A 173 -3.56 1.92 -12.20
N ASN A 174 -3.03 2.67 -13.15
CA ASN A 174 -2.14 3.82 -12.93
C ASN A 174 -2.80 5.19 -13.13
N GLY A 175 -4.05 5.25 -13.58
CA GLY A 175 -4.64 6.51 -14.02
C GLY A 175 -3.98 7.12 -15.27
N GLY A 176 -2.88 6.54 -15.76
CA GLY A 176 -2.10 7.03 -16.90
C GLY A 176 -1.27 5.93 -17.56
N THR A 177 -0.26 6.34 -18.34
CA THR A 177 0.60 5.42 -19.12
C THR A 177 1.98 5.20 -18.51
N THR A 178 2.20 5.61 -17.27
CA THR A 178 3.46 5.38 -16.56
C THR A 178 3.72 3.88 -16.44
N GLY A 179 4.92 3.43 -16.79
CA GLY A 179 5.29 2.02 -16.77
C GLY A 179 4.70 1.17 -17.91
N LEU A 180 4.03 1.77 -18.91
CA LEU A 180 3.44 1.02 -20.04
C LEU A 180 4.49 0.24 -20.85
N ALA A 181 5.67 0.81 -21.06
CA ALA A 181 6.76 0.15 -21.80
C ALA A 181 7.24 -1.11 -21.06
N ASP A 182 7.43 -0.98 -19.74
CA ASP A 182 7.82 -2.11 -18.89
C ASP A 182 6.72 -3.16 -18.82
N GLN A 183 5.45 -2.74 -18.72
CA GLN A 183 4.30 -3.66 -18.74
C GLN A 183 4.24 -4.47 -20.04
N LYS A 184 4.46 -3.84 -21.20
CA LYS A 184 4.54 -4.53 -22.49
C LYS A 184 5.67 -5.57 -22.51
N THR A 185 6.83 -5.21 -21.96
CA THR A 185 7.98 -6.11 -21.85
C THR A 185 7.64 -7.33 -20.98
N TRP A 186 7.03 -7.11 -19.80
CA TRP A 186 6.62 -8.20 -18.94
C TRP A 186 5.51 -9.06 -19.55
N LEU A 187 4.55 -8.45 -20.25
CA LEU A 187 3.49 -9.16 -20.96
C LEU A 187 4.04 -10.08 -22.02
N ALA A 188 5.00 -9.61 -22.82
CA ALA A 188 5.66 -10.42 -23.86
C ALA A 188 6.45 -11.60 -23.26
N LYS A 189 7.10 -11.41 -22.09
CA LYS A 189 7.75 -12.50 -21.36
C LYS A 189 6.72 -13.50 -20.83
N ALA A 190 5.63 -13.02 -20.26
CA ALA A 190 4.56 -13.86 -19.73
C ALA A 190 3.89 -14.69 -20.82
N ALA A 191 3.70 -14.14 -22.02
CA ALA A 191 3.13 -14.86 -23.17
C ALA A 191 3.95 -16.07 -23.61
N LYS A 192 5.27 -16.03 -23.44
CA LYS A 192 6.15 -17.18 -23.72
C LYS A 192 6.03 -18.30 -22.69
N ILE A 193 5.56 -17.99 -21.47
CA ILE A 193 5.44 -18.94 -20.36
C ILE A 193 4.05 -19.57 -20.32
N TRP A 194 3.05 -18.76 -20.58
CA TRP A 194 1.63 -19.14 -20.62
C TRP A 194 1.04 -18.76 -21.99
N PRO A 195 1.38 -19.50 -23.09
CA PRO A 195 0.79 -19.25 -24.40
C PRO A 195 -0.72 -19.49 -24.39
N ASP A 196 -1.40 -19.02 -25.44
CA ASP A 196 -2.84 -19.27 -25.59
C ASP A 196 -3.11 -20.78 -25.61
N GLY A 197 -4.22 -21.19 -25.02
CA GLY A 197 -4.55 -22.61 -24.84
C GLY A 197 -3.91 -23.26 -23.61
N THR A 198 -3.01 -22.59 -22.87
CA THR A 198 -2.52 -23.11 -21.60
C THR A 198 -3.66 -23.29 -20.60
N VAL A 199 -3.79 -24.47 -20.01
CA VAL A 199 -4.71 -24.69 -18.90
C VAL A 199 -4.06 -24.16 -17.62
N ILE A 200 -4.70 -23.19 -16.99
CA ILE A 200 -4.27 -22.66 -15.70
C ILE A 200 -4.96 -23.49 -14.61
N ALA A 201 -4.19 -24.35 -13.95
CA ALA A 201 -4.68 -25.10 -12.80
C ALA A 201 -4.38 -24.33 -11.51
N PHE A 202 -5.42 -24.13 -10.70
CA PHE A 202 -5.29 -23.55 -9.37
C PHE A 202 -5.46 -24.67 -8.33
N PRO A 203 -4.55 -24.79 -7.36
CA PRO A 203 -4.76 -25.70 -6.26
C PRO A 203 -6.02 -25.28 -5.50
N SER A 204 -6.84 -26.24 -5.11
CA SER A 204 -7.91 -25.97 -4.16
C SER A 204 -7.33 -25.36 -2.89
N PRO A 205 -8.05 -24.47 -2.20
CA PRO A 205 -7.61 -23.97 -0.91
C PRO A 205 -7.23 -25.15 -0.02
N ALA A 206 -6.04 -25.11 0.55
CA ALA A 206 -5.69 -26.09 1.59
C ALA A 206 -6.78 -26.02 2.66
N THR A 207 -7.32 -27.16 3.04
CA THR A 207 -8.29 -27.23 4.15
C THR A 207 -7.65 -26.51 5.33
N PRO A 208 -8.29 -25.46 5.90
CA PRO A 208 -7.70 -24.77 7.02
C PRO A 208 -7.34 -25.79 8.09
N ALA A 209 -6.11 -25.76 8.57
CA ALA A 209 -5.77 -26.57 9.74
C ALA A 209 -6.78 -26.26 10.85
N PRO A 210 -7.28 -27.28 11.58
CA PRO A 210 -8.24 -27.04 12.65
C PRO A 210 -7.70 -25.90 13.53
N ARG A 211 -8.53 -24.87 13.68
CA ARG A 211 -8.18 -23.74 14.56
C ARG A 211 -7.82 -24.33 15.91
N PRO A 212 -6.66 -24.00 16.51
CA PRO A 212 -6.37 -24.42 17.88
C PRO A 212 -7.58 -24.12 18.75
N ALA A 213 -8.01 -25.08 19.54
CA ALA A 213 -9.10 -24.89 20.47
C ALA A 213 -8.83 -23.62 21.30
N PRO A 214 -9.84 -22.77 21.57
CA PRO A 214 -9.66 -21.63 22.45
C PRO A 214 -8.99 -22.12 23.75
N PRO A 215 -8.02 -21.39 24.29
CA PRO A 215 -7.45 -21.75 25.58
C PRO A 215 -8.61 -21.91 26.59
N ALA A 216 -8.55 -22.98 27.36
CA ALA A 216 -9.57 -23.24 28.41
C ALA A 216 -9.73 -21.96 29.25
N PRO A 217 -10.97 -21.65 29.71
CA PRO A 217 -11.21 -20.48 30.52
C PRO A 217 -10.23 -20.49 31.70
N VAL A 218 -9.39 -19.47 31.77
CA VAL A 218 -8.50 -19.26 32.91
C VAL A 218 -9.42 -19.07 34.11
N GLN A 219 -9.35 -20.00 35.06
CA GLN A 219 -10.10 -19.84 36.31
C GLN A 219 -9.67 -18.52 36.97
N PRO A 220 -10.61 -17.75 37.55
CA PRO A 220 -10.26 -16.51 38.23
C PRO A 220 -9.25 -16.81 39.33
N VAL A 221 -8.03 -16.33 39.17
CA VAL A 221 -7.03 -16.34 40.25
C VAL A 221 -7.52 -15.32 41.26
N THR A 222 -7.87 -15.78 42.44
CA THR A 222 -8.23 -14.91 43.57
C THR A 222 -7.06 -13.98 43.82
N PRO A 223 -7.25 -12.64 43.77
CA PRO A 223 -6.15 -11.72 44.06
C PRO A 223 -5.66 -11.94 45.50
N PRO A 224 -4.34 -11.92 45.75
CA PRO A 224 -3.84 -11.88 47.13
C PRO A 224 -4.40 -10.65 47.85
N ALA A 225 -4.76 -10.82 49.12
CA ALA A 225 -5.29 -9.75 49.96
C ALA A 225 -4.41 -8.51 49.90
N ALA A 226 -5.05 -7.34 49.68
CA ALA A 226 -4.37 -6.06 49.64
C ALA A 226 -3.65 -5.77 50.95
N PRO A 227 -2.40 -5.26 50.92
CA PRO A 227 -1.75 -4.76 52.12
C PRO A 227 -2.47 -3.54 52.64
N GLU A 228 -2.55 -3.40 53.99
CA GLU A 228 -3.14 -2.27 54.69
C GLU A 228 -2.57 -0.93 54.24
N PRO A 229 -3.38 0.14 54.19
CA PRO A 229 -2.96 1.44 53.67
C PRO A 229 -1.90 2.09 54.59
N ALA A 230 -0.74 2.36 54.01
CA ALA A 230 0.27 3.19 54.65
C ALA A 230 -0.21 4.62 54.82
N VAL A 231 -0.02 5.20 56.02
CA VAL A 231 -0.39 6.55 56.41
C VAL A 231 0.17 7.56 55.39
N ALA A 232 -0.74 8.38 54.86
CA ALA A 232 -0.47 9.42 53.85
C ALA A 232 0.41 10.53 54.41
N ALA A 233 1.50 10.85 53.75
CA ALA A 233 2.26 12.09 53.98
C ALA A 233 1.49 13.31 53.41
N PRO A 234 1.67 14.50 54.02
CA PRO A 234 0.88 15.69 53.66
C PRO A 234 1.15 16.16 52.22
N GLN A 235 0.10 16.34 51.45
CA GLN A 235 0.14 16.92 50.10
C GLN A 235 0.50 18.41 50.17
N ARG A 236 1.47 18.84 49.36
CA ARG A 236 1.70 20.27 49.10
C ARG A 236 0.71 20.75 48.02
N ASP A 237 0.11 21.89 48.28
CA ASP A 237 -0.78 22.56 47.34
C ASP A 237 -0.05 22.89 46.01
N PRO A 238 -0.70 22.71 44.84
CA PRO A 238 -0.11 23.08 43.57
C PRO A 238 -0.08 24.59 43.37
N GLN A 239 1.07 25.13 43.04
CA GLN A 239 1.21 26.53 42.60
C GLN A 239 0.53 26.74 41.26
N PRO A 240 -0.14 27.90 41.03
CA PRO A 240 -0.79 28.22 39.76
C PRO A 240 0.24 28.53 38.69
N LEU A 241 0.02 27.94 37.49
CA LEU A 241 0.79 28.19 36.28
C LEU A 241 0.59 29.63 35.76
N PRO A 242 1.63 30.28 35.23
CA PRO A 242 1.49 31.63 34.64
C PRO A 242 0.67 31.59 33.35
N ALA A 243 -0.16 32.63 33.15
CA ALA A 243 -1.04 32.83 32.03
C ALA A 243 -0.24 33.00 30.69
N PRO A 244 -0.78 32.51 29.56
CA PRO A 244 -0.13 32.71 28.27
C PRO A 244 -0.17 34.16 27.80
N ALA A 245 0.96 34.65 27.31
CA ALA A 245 1.11 35.97 26.72
C ALA A 245 0.27 36.12 25.46
N LYS A 246 -0.49 37.20 25.36
CA LYS A 246 -1.22 37.61 24.15
C LYS A 246 -0.24 38.09 23.09
N THR A 247 -0.20 37.40 21.95
CA THR A 247 0.38 37.95 20.72
C THR A 247 -0.75 38.38 19.79
N ASN A 248 -0.76 39.68 19.54
CA ASN A 248 -1.65 40.32 18.59
C ASN A 248 -1.18 40.11 17.14
N GLY A 249 -2.12 39.75 16.29
CA GLY A 249 -2.38 40.47 15.06
C GLY A 249 -1.63 40.10 13.79
N LEU A 250 -2.45 39.90 12.78
CA LEU A 250 -2.22 40.06 11.35
C LEU A 250 -1.28 39.08 10.65
N ILE A 251 -1.87 38.22 9.82
CA ILE A 251 -1.79 38.33 8.34
C ILE A 251 -2.87 37.41 7.75
N ALA A 252 -3.89 38.07 7.19
CA ALA A 252 -4.77 37.48 6.18
C ALA A 252 -4.06 37.57 4.82
N GLY A 253 -4.22 36.53 4.00
CA GLY A 253 -4.00 36.65 2.55
C GLY A 253 -2.73 35.99 2.03
N LEU A 254 -2.83 34.78 1.55
CA LEU A 254 -2.46 34.36 0.20
C LEU A 254 -2.83 32.89 -0.02
N VAL A 255 -4.09 32.66 -0.41
CA VAL A 255 -4.49 31.43 -1.10
C VAL A 255 -4.53 31.76 -2.57
N ALA A 256 -3.56 31.33 -3.33
CA ALA A 256 -3.70 30.99 -4.76
C ALA A 256 -2.38 30.45 -5.32
N ALA A 257 -2.51 29.35 -6.07
CA ALA A 257 -1.58 28.86 -7.07
C ALA A 257 -0.26 28.24 -6.60
N ILE A 258 -0.28 26.92 -6.35
CA ILE A 258 0.70 25.99 -6.91
C ILE A 258 0.00 24.61 -7.04
N ALA A 259 -0.76 24.44 -8.11
CA ALA A 259 -1.06 23.15 -8.68
C ALA A 259 -0.16 22.96 -9.90
N LEU A 260 0.24 21.72 -10.14
CA LEU A 260 1.03 21.24 -11.30
C LEU A 260 2.54 21.18 -11.06
N THR A 261 2.98 19.99 -10.75
CA THR A 261 4.09 19.18 -11.21
C THR A 261 4.77 18.41 -10.08
N ALA A 262 4.11 17.36 -9.59
CA ALA A 262 4.74 16.25 -8.86
C ALA A 262 4.07 14.94 -9.28
N MET A 263 4.00 14.74 -10.60
CA MET A 263 3.47 13.52 -11.22
C MET A 263 4.63 12.68 -11.72
N ALA A 264 5.25 11.91 -10.85
CA ALA A 264 6.11 10.84 -11.37
C ALA A 264 6.10 9.55 -10.55
N VAL A 265 5.59 9.53 -9.30
CA VAL A 265 5.48 8.26 -8.55
C VAL A 265 4.25 8.21 -7.61
N ALA A 266 3.56 9.31 -7.32
CA ALA A 266 2.46 9.36 -6.36
C ALA A 266 1.15 9.96 -6.92
N GLY A 267 1.07 10.22 -8.21
CA GLY A 267 -0.04 10.97 -8.84
C GLY A 267 -1.30 10.16 -9.20
N TRP A 268 -1.47 8.95 -8.72
CA TRP A 268 -2.38 7.98 -9.32
C TRP A 268 -3.82 8.01 -8.82
N TRP A 269 -4.04 8.50 -7.61
CA TRP A 269 -5.31 8.29 -6.92
C TRP A 269 -6.25 9.48 -6.94
N HIS A 270 -5.80 10.69 -7.23
CA HIS A 270 -6.69 11.85 -7.34
C HIS A 270 -7.69 11.79 -8.52
N HIS A 271 -7.37 11.04 -9.58
CA HIS A 271 -8.32 10.80 -10.67
C HIS A 271 -9.37 9.70 -10.37
N LEU A 272 -9.17 8.95 -9.29
CA LEU A 272 -10.07 7.85 -8.92
C LEU A 272 -11.37 8.35 -8.32
N ILE A 273 -11.30 9.36 -7.46
CA ILE A 273 -12.46 9.91 -6.74
C ILE A 273 -13.38 10.64 -7.71
N ALA A 274 -12.84 11.41 -8.64
CA ALA A 274 -13.63 12.14 -9.64
C ALA A 274 -14.40 11.22 -10.62
N SER A 275 -13.92 9.99 -10.84
CA SER A 275 -14.61 9.03 -11.74
C SER A 275 -15.71 8.24 -11.02
N ILE A 276 -15.71 8.18 -9.69
CA ILE A 276 -16.75 7.49 -8.91
C ILE A 276 -17.96 8.39 -8.72
N GLU A 277 -17.77 9.70 -8.55
CA GLU A 277 -18.88 10.65 -8.41
C GLU A 277 -19.70 10.81 -9.71
N GLY A 278 -19.12 10.56 -10.88
CA GLY A 278 -19.81 10.59 -12.17
C GLY A 278 -20.67 9.36 -12.52
N LEU A 279 -20.64 8.31 -11.71
CA LEU A 279 -21.41 7.06 -11.93
C LEU A 279 -22.69 6.97 -11.10
N PHE A 280 -22.97 7.98 -10.27
CA PHE A 280 -24.18 8.05 -9.42
C PHE A 280 -25.03 9.30 -9.65
N GLN A 281 -24.88 9.96 -10.83
CA GLN A 281 -25.83 10.95 -11.31
C GLN A 281 -26.62 10.46 -12.52
#